data_f324509552cd23a40ad823a1615be1fb
#
_entry.id   f324509552cd23a40ad823a1615be1fb
#
_cell.length_a   1.000
_cell.length_b   1.000
_cell.length_c   1.000
_cell.angle_alpha   90.00
_cell.angle_beta   90.00
_cell.angle_gamma   90.00
#
_symmetry.space_group_name_H-M   'P 1'
#
loop_
_entity.id
_entity.type
_entity.pdbx_description
1 polymer ?
#
loop_
_entity_poly.entity_id
_entity_poly.type
_entity_poly.pdbx_seq_one_letter_code
_entity_poly.pdbx_strand_id
1 'polypeptide(L)'
;MKNTISLLFFLTTSILAFSNPQSETHDSMEKMQHDEHMMPEEHGMDHTDHMMMHDPYPVGVMGSLHHEGFMFSIKHGRMTMEGNIFDGDNISTADILQMPNPLGNMPANLSVVPESMDMSMTMVEGMYAFSKNITFMLMGTFMSKDMTLNTFTPMMNRDLLGQFNTSSSDLSELTFSTLFRIAQDGSSQWHGEVAYQKSVGANDQKDTVLTPMNMMMEMVLPYGMQSGDGASRLILGITNTRKINEKLTWGNQLKRNAVLSEKDWSYENRTELNSWLQYPLNE
;
A
#
# COMPACT_ATOMS: atom_id res chain seq x y z
N MET A 1 23.10 -5.90 15.10
CA MET A 1 22.18 -5.14 14.24
C MET A 1 22.28 -5.75 12.84
N LYS A 2 21.40 -6.68 12.50
CA LYS A 2 21.34 -7.28 11.16
C LYS A 2 20.18 -6.63 10.43
N ASN A 3 20.47 -5.90 9.35
CA ASN A 3 19.46 -5.30 8.48
C ASN A 3 18.82 -6.40 7.64
N THR A 4 17.57 -6.73 7.94
CA THR A 4 16.77 -7.64 7.10
C THR A 4 16.18 -6.83 5.94
N ILE A 5 16.64 -7.09 4.72
CA ILE A 5 16.05 -6.56 3.48
C ILE A 5 14.97 -7.56 3.06
N SER A 6 13.72 -7.21 3.25
CA SER A 6 12.59 -8.01 2.77
C SER A 6 12.25 -7.58 1.33
N LEU A 7 12.50 -8.46 0.36
CA LEU A 7 12.16 -8.25 -1.04
C LEU A 7 10.75 -8.83 -1.27
N LEU A 8 9.76 -7.96 -1.39
CA LEU A 8 8.37 -8.34 -1.62
C LEU A 8 8.04 -8.11 -3.10
N PHE A 9 7.75 -9.18 -3.83
CA PHE A 9 7.17 -9.10 -5.19
C PHE A 9 5.65 -8.99 -5.09
N PHE A 10 5.07 -7.88 -5.54
CA PHE A 10 3.63 -7.71 -5.64
C PHE A 10 3.16 -7.94 -7.08
N LEU A 11 2.20 -8.85 -7.24
CA LEU A 11 1.41 -8.94 -8.47
C LEU A 11 0.17 -8.04 -8.27
N THR A 12 0.15 -6.87 -8.91
CA THR A 12 -0.95 -5.91 -8.76
C THR A 12 -1.84 -5.90 -9.99
N THR A 13 -3.14 -6.09 -9.78
CA THR A 13 -4.17 -5.76 -10.77
C THR A 13 -4.64 -4.32 -10.53
N SER A 14 -4.31 -3.42 -11.46
CA SER A 14 -4.73 -2.02 -11.38
C SER A 14 -6.15 -1.86 -11.94
N ILE A 15 -7.04 -1.24 -11.18
CA ILE A 15 -8.38 -0.84 -11.63
C ILE A 15 -8.33 0.62 -12.09
N LEU A 16 -8.94 0.88 -13.25
CA LEU A 16 -8.98 2.15 -13.95
C LEU A 16 -9.52 3.31 -13.12
N ALA A 17 -8.81 4.42 -13.14
CA ALA A 17 -9.31 5.71 -12.64
C ALA A 17 -10.19 6.37 -13.71
N PHE A 18 -11.41 6.75 -13.35
CA PHE A 18 -12.29 7.56 -14.21
C PHE A 18 -12.08 9.04 -13.89
N SER A 19 -11.64 9.81 -14.88
CA SER A 19 -11.73 11.25 -14.85
C SER A 19 -12.97 11.69 -15.64
N ASN A 20 -13.82 12.51 -15.05
CA ASN A 20 -15.01 13.05 -15.66
C ASN A 20 -14.69 14.44 -16.21
N PRO A 21 -14.74 14.70 -17.54
CA PRO A 21 -14.66 16.06 -18.06
C PRO A 21 -16.04 16.70 -17.96
N GLN A 22 -16.15 17.79 -17.23
CA GLN A 22 -17.33 18.66 -17.32
C GLN A 22 -17.36 19.32 -18.69
N SER A 23 -18.39 18.99 -19.46
CA SER A 23 -18.77 19.73 -20.67
C SER A 23 -19.67 20.88 -20.27
N GLU A 24 -19.19 22.09 -20.35
CA GLU A 24 -20.07 23.25 -20.40
C GLU A 24 -20.51 23.49 -21.86
N THR A 25 -21.79 23.25 -22.10
CA THR A 25 -22.47 23.72 -23.32
C THR A 25 -22.90 25.16 -23.10
N HIS A 26 -22.34 26.07 -23.87
CA HIS A 26 -22.98 27.37 -24.13
C HIS A 26 -23.33 27.45 -25.60
N ASP A 27 -24.67 27.35 -25.82
CA ASP A 27 -25.34 27.65 -27.05
C ASP A 27 -25.57 29.18 -27.13
N SER A 28 -25.11 29.81 -28.17
CA SER A 28 -25.72 31.03 -28.70
C SER A 28 -25.22 31.29 -30.13
N MET A 29 -26.14 31.09 -31.07
CA MET A 29 -26.03 31.57 -32.44
C MET A 29 -26.01 33.10 -32.43
N GLU A 30 -25.08 33.68 -33.19
CA GLU A 30 -25.42 34.80 -34.05
C GLU A 30 -24.44 34.92 -35.21
N LYS A 31 -25.03 35.26 -36.35
CA LYS A 31 -24.45 35.39 -37.72
C LYS A 31 -23.60 36.68 -37.81
N MET A 32 -22.57 36.64 -38.61
CA MET A 32 -22.31 37.43 -39.83
C MET A 32 -20.84 37.83 -40.04
N GLN A 33 -20.49 37.59 -41.30
CA GLN A 33 -19.63 38.33 -42.25
C GLN A 33 -18.11 38.17 -42.20
N HIS A 34 -17.68 37.77 -43.40
CA HIS A 34 -16.38 37.88 -44.05
C HIS A 34 -15.54 39.07 -43.62
N ASP A 35 -14.27 38.79 -43.31
CA ASP A 35 -13.14 39.51 -43.88
C ASP A 35 -11.87 38.63 -43.78
N GLU A 36 -11.22 38.49 -44.94
CA GLU A 36 -9.89 37.89 -45.06
C GLU A 36 -8.89 38.74 -44.32
N HIS A 37 -8.06 38.13 -43.44
CA HIS A 37 -6.65 38.48 -43.27
C HIS A 37 -5.90 37.56 -42.29
N MET A 38 -4.78 37.04 -42.79
CA MET A 38 -3.56 36.63 -42.11
C MET A 38 -3.66 35.48 -41.07
N MET A 39 -3.07 34.37 -41.47
CA MET A 39 -2.67 33.29 -40.54
C MET A 39 -1.75 33.81 -39.46
N PRO A 40 -2.03 33.52 -38.19
CA PRO A 40 -1.02 33.41 -37.15
C PRO A 40 -0.50 31.98 -37.12
N GLU A 41 0.79 31.85 -36.97
CA GLU A 41 1.57 30.65 -36.84
C GLU A 41 0.91 29.65 -35.87
N GLU A 42 0.81 28.39 -36.33
CA GLU A 42 0.51 27.23 -35.48
C GLU A 42 1.49 27.21 -34.30
N HIS A 43 1.08 27.65 -33.14
CA HIS A 43 1.65 27.16 -31.91
C HIS A 43 1.28 25.68 -31.80
N GLY A 44 2.19 24.82 -32.24
CA GLY A 44 2.14 23.40 -32.03
C GLY A 44 1.90 23.12 -30.52
N MET A 45 0.68 22.81 -30.16
CA MET A 45 0.38 22.20 -28.88
C MET A 45 1.13 20.88 -28.86
N ASP A 46 2.14 20.84 -28.03
CA ASP A 46 2.93 19.64 -27.79
C ASP A 46 2.03 18.59 -27.12
N HIS A 47 1.42 17.74 -27.96
CA HIS A 47 0.54 16.66 -27.54
C HIS A 47 1.27 15.56 -26.76
N THR A 48 2.58 15.66 -26.59
CA THR A 48 3.39 14.68 -25.87
C THR A 48 3.22 14.75 -24.34
N ASP A 49 2.79 15.89 -23.80
CA ASP A 49 2.58 16.03 -22.34
C ASP A 49 1.29 15.33 -21.85
N HIS A 50 0.30 15.08 -22.71
CA HIS A 50 -0.96 14.46 -22.30
C HIS A 50 -0.87 12.94 -22.05
N MET A 51 0.06 12.22 -22.65
CA MET A 51 0.18 10.77 -22.48
C MET A 51 0.85 10.33 -21.18
N MET A 52 1.58 11.22 -20.49
CA MET A 52 2.19 10.87 -19.19
C MET A 52 1.25 10.99 -17.99
N MET A 53 0.06 11.56 -18.17
CA MET A 53 -0.82 11.98 -17.08
C MET A 53 -1.58 10.86 -16.39
N HIS A 54 -1.65 9.67 -16.97
CA HIS A 54 -2.56 8.62 -16.54
C HIS A 54 -1.91 7.25 -16.33
N ASP A 55 -0.59 7.15 -16.33
CA ASP A 55 0.07 5.89 -16.06
C ASP A 55 -0.15 5.49 -14.59
N PRO A 56 -0.88 4.39 -14.32
CA PRO A 56 -1.16 3.98 -12.96
C PRO A 56 0.12 3.51 -12.28
N TYR A 57 0.40 4.07 -11.09
CA TYR A 57 1.47 3.59 -10.23
C TYR A 57 1.02 2.33 -9.48
N PRO A 58 1.93 1.41 -9.15
CA PRO A 58 1.65 0.25 -8.33
C PRO A 58 1.08 0.63 -6.96
N VAL A 59 0.42 -0.33 -6.29
CA VAL A 59 -0.07 -0.15 -4.92
C VAL A 59 1.09 0.22 -3.99
N GLY A 60 0.91 1.25 -3.17
CA GLY A 60 1.93 1.75 -2.25
C GLY A 60 2.96 2.69 -2.86
N VAL A 61 2.93 2.89 -4.19
CA VAL A 61 3.78 3.88 -4.87
C VAL A 61 2.96 5.11 -5.22
N MET A 62 3.48 6.29 -4.86
CA MET A 62 2.82 7.58 -5.09
C MET A 62 3.43 8.28 -6.29
N GLY A 63 2.58 8.64 -7.28
CA GLY A 63 2.95 9.47 -8.42
C GLY A 63 2.63 10.94 -8.16
N SER A 64 3.43 11.87 -8.69
CA SER A 64 3.13 13.29 -8.64
C SER A 64 2.32 13.72 -9.86
N LEU A 65 1.40 14.68 -9.67
CA LEU A 65 0.65 15.27 -10.78
C LEU A 65 1.56 16.19 -11.62
N HIS A 66 1.33 16.19 -12.92
CA HIS A 66 2.09 17.00 -13.88
C HIS A 66 1.39 18.31 -14.24
N HIS A 67 0.13 18.45 -13.88
CA HIS A 67 -0.70 19.64 -14.10
C HIS A 67 -1.31 20.10 -12.80
N GLU A 68 -1.75 21.34 -12.74
CA GLU A 68 -2.50 21.89 -11.62
C GLU A 68 -3.91 21.27 -11.60
N GLY A 69 -4.44 21.07 -10.37
CA GLY A 69 -5.78 20.55 -10.17
C GLY A 69 -5.87 19.38 -9.19
N PHE A 70 -6.99 18.68 -9.27
CA PHE A 70 -7.31 17.58 -8.37
C PHE A 70 -7.30 16.24 -9.09
N MET A 71 -6.88 15.20 -8.39
CA MET A 71 -7.02 13.81 -8.79
C MET A 71 -7.49 12.98 -7.60
N PHE A 72 -8.34 12.00 -7.87
CA PHE A 72 -8.70 10.96 -6.92
C PHE A 72 -8.31 9.61 -7.47
N SER A 73 -7.82 8.74 -6.60
CA SER A 73 -7.55 7.36 -7.00
C SER A 73 -7.94 6.37 -5.90
N ILE A 74 -8.27 5.16 -6.34
CA ILE A 74 -8.51 4.01 -5.48
C ILE A 74 -7.61 2.89 -5.97
N LYS A 75 -6.83 2.32 -5.05
CA LYS A 75 -5.95 1.18 -5.30
C LYS A 75 -6.34 0.05 -4.39
N HIS A 76 -6.40 -1.17 -4.92
CA HIS A 76 -6.71 -2.37 -4.15
C HIS A 76 -5.63 -3.42 -4.38
N GLY A 77 -5.15 -3.99 -3.29
CA GLY A 77 -4.20 -5.09 -3.28
C GLY A 77 -4.73 -6.25 -2.44
N ARG A 78 -4.41 -7.48 -2.86
CA ARG A 78 -4.67 -8.70 -2.10
C ARG A 78 -3.39 -9.51 -2.00
N MET A 79 -3.18 -10.12 -0.84
CA MET A 79 -2.04 -10.99 -0.56
C MET A 79 -2.52 -12.21 0.21
N THR A 80 -2.07 -13.39 -0.21
CA THR A 80 -2.23 -14.64 0.52
C THR A 80 -0.87 -15.10 1.02
N MET A 81 -0.79 -15.48 2.27
CA MET A 81 0.41 -15.97 2.94
C MET A 81 0.14 -17.36 3.47
N GLU A 82 1.06 -18.29 3.28
CA GLU A 82 0.99 -19.65 3.75
C GLU A 82 2.31 -20.08 4.38
N GLY A 83 2.22 -20.93 5.41
CA GLY A 83 3.38 -21.41 6.14
C GLY A 83 3.99 -20.40 7.12
N ASN A 84 5.06 -20.83 7.77
CA ASN A 84 5.72 -20.06 8.80
C ASN A 84 7.23 -19.96 8.52
N ILE A 85 7.82 -18.83 8.86
CA ILE A 85 9.25 -18.53 8.67
C ILE A 85 9.84 -18.11 10.02
N PHE A 86 10.97 -18.70 10.36
CA PHE A 86 11.76 -18.35 11.54
C PHE A 86 13.24 -18.17 11.14
N ASP A 87 13.84 -17.06 11.54
CA ASP A 87 15.23 -16.68 11.23
C ASP A 87 15.60 -16.77 9.73
N GLY A 88 14.61 -16.57 8.85
CA GLY A 88 14.78 -16.58 7.39
C GLY A 88 14.49 -17.91 6.70
N ASP A 89 14.32 -18.99 7.44
CA ASP A 89 14.04 -20.33 6.93
C ASP A 89 12.59 -20.77 7.22
N ASN A 90 12.06 -21.64 6.37
CA ASN A 90 10.77 -22.26 6.62
C ASN A 90 10.83 -23.14 7.87
N ILE A 91 9.86 -22.97 8.77
CA ILE A 91 9.75 -23.76 10.00
C ILE A 91 8.53 -24.64 9.95
N SER A 92 8.68 -25.90 10.37
CA SER A 92 7.56 -26.86 10.43
C SER A 92 6.65 -26.60 11.64
N THR A 93 5.38 -27.01 11.55
CA THR A 93 4.44 -26.99 12.69
C THR A 93 5.01 -27.74 13.89
N ALA A 94 5.69 -28.88 13.67
CA ALA A 94 6.28 -29.66 14.75
C ALA A 94 7.36 -28.89 15.50
N ASP A 95 8.17 -28.12 14.81
CA ASP A 95 9.22 -27.30 15.43
C ASP A 95 8.62 -26.10 16.17
N ILE A 96 7.58 -25.44 15.60
CA ILE A 96 6.87 -24.34 16.26
C ILE A 96 6.28 -24.82 17.60
N LEU A 97 5.70 -26.01 17.65
CA LEU A 97 5.12 -26.59 18.87
C LEU A 97 6.16 -26.89 19.95
N GLN A 98 7.45 -26.91 19.62
CA GLN A 98 8.54 -27.05 20.59
C GLN A 98 9.07 -25.69 21.10
N MET A 99 8.72 -24.61 20.41
CA MET A 99 9.17 -23.27 20.80
C MET A 99 8.52 -22.84 22.12
N PRO A 100 9.28 -22.17 23.01
CA PRO A 100 8.74 -21.65 24.25
C PRO A 100 7.68 -20.59 23.99
N ASN A 101 6.64 -20.54 24.82
CA ASN A 101 5.64 -19.50 24.77
C ASN A 101 6.27 -18.18 25.24
N PRO A 102 6.37 -17.14 24.37
CA PRO A 102 7.03 -15.89 24.72
C PRO A 102 6.29 -15.11 25.81
N LEU A 103 5.02 -15.41 26.04
CA LEU A 103 4.24 -14.76 27.10
C LEU A 103 4.54 -15.34 28.51
N GLY A 104 5.33 -16.39 28.59
CA GLY A 104 5.70 -17.05 29.89
C GLY A 104 4.53 -17.69 30.62
N ASN A 105 3.35 -17.75 30.00
CA ASN A 105 2.14 -18.34 30.57
C ASN A 105 2.01 -19.82 30.20
N MET A 106 1.08 -20.52 30.83
CA MET A 106 0.70 -21.87 30.39
C MET A 106 -0.15 -21.81 29.10
N PRO A 107 0.10 -22.67 28.15
CA PRO A 107 1.10 -23.75 28.11
C PRO A 107 2.54 -23.20 27.92
N ALA A 108 3.52 -23.95 28.42
CA ALA A 108 4.93 -23.55 28.41
C ALA A 108 5.48 -23.38 26.96
N ASN A 109 4.94 -24.12 26.01
CA ASN A 109 5.28 -24.05 24.59
C ASN A 109 4.07 -23.55 23.78
N LEU A 110 4.36 -23.02 22.59
CA LEU A 110 3.33 -22.62 21.62
C LEU A 110 2.40 -23.80 21.32
N SER A 111 1.12 -23.54 21.24
CA SER A 111 0.07 -24.56 20.98
C SER A 111 -0.96 -24.08 19.95
N VAL A 112 -0.85 -22.86 19.47
CA VAL A 112 -1.67 -22.32 18.38
C VAL A 112 -0.70 -21.90 17.26
N VAL A 113 -0.93 -22.43 16.06
CA VAL A 113 -0.04 -22.26 14.91
C VAL A 113 -0.82 -21.65 13.75
N PRO A 114 -0.41 -20.50 13.21
CA PRO A 114 -0.96 -19.97 11.96
C PRO A 114 -0.69 -20.93 10.80
N GLU A 115 -1.69 -21.12 9.93
CA GLU A 115 -1.59 -21.94 8.74
C GLU A 115 -1.54 -21.06 7.49
N SER A 116 -2.52 -20.14 7.38
CA SER A 116 -2.63 -19.21 6.27
C SER A 116 -3.22 -17.88 6.71
N MET A 117 -2.94 -16.82 5.95
CA MET A 117 -3.55 -15.51 6.11
C MET A 117 -3.86 -14.91 4.75
N ASP A 118 -5.10 -14.50 4.56
CA ASP A 118 -5.51 -13.61 3.48
C ASP A 118 -5.56 -12.17 3.99
N MET A 119 -4.94 -11.27 3.24
CA MET A 119 -4.98 -9.84 3.55
C MET A 119 -5.41 -9.07 2.30
N SER A 120 -6.33 -8.14 2.48
CA SER A 120 -6.68 -7.16 1.47
C SER A 120 -6.44 -5.75 1.98
N MET A 121 -5.99 -4.87 1.07
CA MET A 121 -5.71 -3.49 1.36
C MET A 121 -6.35 -2.61 0.30
N THR A 122 -7.16 -1.64 0.72
CA THR A 122 -7.77 -0.64 -0.15
C THR A 122 -7.27 0.74 0.25
N MET A 123 -6.61 1.42 -0.67
CA MET A 123 -6.12 2.78 -0.51
C MET A 123 -7.03 3.72 -1.27
N VAL A 124 -7.54 4.74 -0.60
CA VAL A 124 -8.32 5.83 -1.19
C VAL A 124 -7.50 7.09 -1.01
N GLU A 125 -7.21 7.76 -2.11
CA GLU A 125 -6.34 8.92 -2.09
C GLU A 125 -6.93 10.09 -2.89
N GLY A 126 -6.73 11.29 -2.35
CA GLY A 126 -7.01 12.55 -3.03
C GLY A 126 -5.72 13.36 -3.13
N MET A 127 -5.46 13.88 -4.32
CA MET A 127 -4.28 14.71 -4.61
C MET A 127 -4.71 16.09 -5.09
N TYR A 128 -3.94 17.08 -4.69
CA TYR A 128 -4.06 18.45 -5.17
C TYR A 128 -2.69 18.96 -5.63
N ALA A 129 -2.53 19.19 -6.91
CA ALA A 129 -1.34 19.82 -7.45
C ALA A 129 -1.45 21.33 -7.29
N PHE A 130 -0.76 21.88 -6.29
CA PHE A 130 -0.65 23.31 -6.05
C PHE A 130 0.12 24.01 -7.17
N SER A 131 1.07 23.32 -7.76
CA SER A 131 1.87 23.77 -8.90
C SER A 131 2.40 22.56 -9.69
N LYS A 132 3.00 22.82 -10.85
CA LYS A 132 3.68 21.77 -11.63
C LYS A 132 4.81 21.05 -10.87
N ASN A 133 5.25 21.60 -9.74
CA ASN A 133 6.37 21.05 -8.96
C ASN A 133 5.97 20.51 -7.60
N ILE A 134 4.77 20.84 -7.09
CA ILE A 134 4.33 20.48 -5.73
C ILE A 134 2.92 19.91 -5.78
N THR A 135 2.75 18.70 -5.25
CA THR A 135 1.47 18.03 -5.09
C THR A 135 1.29 17.64 -3.62
N PHE A 136 0.15 17.99 -3.05
CA PHE A 136 -0.28 17.49 -1.75
C PHE A 136 -1.17 16.28 -1.92
N MET A 137 -1.09 15.34 -1.01
CA MET A 137 -1.89 14.12 -1.04
C MET A 137 -2.40 13.77 0.36
N LEU A 138 -3.65 13.34 0.43
CA LEU A 138 -4.24 12.72 1.61
C LEU A 138 -4.69 11.32 1.22
N MET A 139 -4.28 10.31 1.98
CA MET A 139 -4.61 8.92 1.74
C MET A 139 -5.12 8.24 3.00
N GLY A 140 -6.19 7.45 2.84
CA GLY A 140 -6.67 6.50 3.85
C GLY A 140 -6.44 5.08 3.38
N THR A 141 -5.91 4.22 4.25
CA THR A 141 -5.67 2.81 3.98
C THR A 141 -6.61 1.95 4.82
N PHE A 142 -7.51 1.24 4.17
CA PHE A 142 -8.38 0.23 4.78
C PHE A 142 -7.72 -1.14 4.64
N MET A 143 -7.70 -1.90 5.72
CA MET A 143 -7.08 -3.22 5.75
C MET A 143 -8.07 -4.25 6.29
N SER A 144 -8.15 -5.41 5.64
CA SER A 144 -8.88 -6.59 6.12
C SER A 144 -7.95 -7.78 6.12
N LYS A 145 -7.99 -8.56 7.19
CA LYS A 145 -7.15 -9.74 7.40
C LYS A 145 -8.01 -10.88 7.90
N ASP A 146 -7.84 -12.05 7.31
CA ASP A 146 -8.48 -13.29 7.68
C ASP A 146 -7.39 -14.34 7.85
N MET A 147 -7.29 -14.94 9.05
CA MET A 147 -6.25 -15.91 9.38
C MET A 147 -6.87 -17.23 9.80
N THR A 148 -6.35 -18.30 9.25
CA THR A 148 -6.66 -19.69 9.65
C THR A 148 -5.57 -20.20 10.58
N LEU A 149 -5.97 -20.75 11.72
CA LEU A 149 -5.07 -21.24 12.76
C LEU A 149 -5.46 -22.65 13.21
N ASN A 150 -4.46 -23.42 13.57
CA ASN A 150 -4.60 -24.75 14.14
C ASN A 150 -4.24 -24.72 15.63
N THR A 151 -5.07 -25.30 16.49
CA THR A 151 -4.81 -25.46 17.91
C THR A 151 -4.47 -26.91 18.24
N PHE A 152 -3.43 -27.07 19.03
CA PHE A 152 -2.90 -28.37 19.46
C PHE A 152 -3.00 -28.52 20.98
N THR A 153 -3.08 -29.79 21.45
CA THR A 153 -3.05 -30.09 22.88
C THR A 153 -1.75 -29.56 23.52
N PRO A 154 -1.81 -29.04 24.75
CA PRO A 154 -0.63 -28.47 25.40
C PRO A 154 0.35 -29.52 25.93
N MET A 155 -0.05 -30.79 25.96
CA MET A 155 0.71 -31.90 26.57
C MET A 155 1.01 -33.01 25.57
N MET A 156 1.91 -33.84 25.97
CA MET A 156 2.61 -35.02 25.42
C MET A 156 2.41 -35.32 23.92
N ASN A 157 1.28 -35.52 23.37
CA ASN A 157 1.17 -35.95 21.96
C ASN A 157 1.00 -34.81 20.97
N ARG A 158 0.73 -33.60 21.45
CA ARG A 158 0.50 -32.44 20.55
C ARG A 158 -0.52 -32.72 19.47
N ASP A 159 -1.61 -33.43 19.83
CA ASP A 159 -2.68 -33.75 18.90
C ASP A 159 -3.45 -32.49 18.48
N LEU A 160 -3.86 -32.44 17.22
CA LEU A 160 -4.69 -31.37 16.70
C LEU A 160 -6.07 -31.39 17.40
N LEU A 161 -6.40 -30.30 18.09
CA LEU A 161 -7.73 -30.08 18.69
C LEU A 161 -8.74 -29.59 17.68
N GLY A 162 -8.33 -28.72 16.76
CA GLY A 162 -9.18 -28.17 15.74
C GLY A 162 -8.56 -26.99 15.04
N GLN A 163 -9.25 -26.54 13.99
CA GLN A 163 -8.94 -25.37 13.21
C GLN A 163 -9.99 -24.28 13.49
N PHE A 164 -9.57 -23.03 13.49
CA PHE A 164 -10.47 -21.88 13.62
C PHE A 164 -9.96 -20.71 12.79
N ASN A 165 -10.83 -19.74 12.55
CA ASN A 165 -10.51 -18.53 11.81
C ASN A 165 -10.64 -17.31 12.74
N THR A 166 -9.80 -16.33 12.51
CA THR A 166 -9.90 -15.00 13.10
C THR A 166 -9.88 -13.94 12.01
N SER A 167 -10.59 -12.85 12.22
CA SER A 167 -10.66 -11.75 11.26
C SER A 167 -10.45 -10.40 11.92
N SER A 168 -9.96 -9.45 11.14
CA SER A 168 -9.86 -8.05 11.54
C SER A 168 -10.05 -7.15 10.34
N SER A 169 -10.75 -6.03 10.50
CA SER A 169 -10.97 -5.07 9.41
C SER A 169 -11.16 -3.67 10.00
N ASP A 170 -10.41 -2.69 9.49
CA ASP A 170 -10.48 -1.30 9.96
C ASP A 170 -9.82 -0.33 8.97
N LEU A 171 -10.06 0.99 9.18
CA LEU A 171 -9.21 2.05 8.66
C LEU A 171 -7.86 2.01 9.40
N SER A 172 -6.85 1.46 8.75
CA SER A 172 -5.54 1.20 9.38
C SER A 172 -4.72 2.47 9.56
N GLU A 173 -4.64 3.29 8.52
CA GLU A 173 -3.70 4.41 8.46
C GLU A 173 -4.28 5.61 7.72
N LEU A 174 -3.88 6.81 8.17
CA LEU A 174 -4.05 8.07 7.45
C LEU A 174 -2.67 8.65 7.14
N THR A 175 -2.45 9.02 5.88
CA THR A 175 -1.17 9.57 5.42
C THR A 175 -1.40 10.90 4.73
N PHE A 176 -0.64 11.92 5.15
CA PHE A 176 -0.56 13.19 4.45
C PHE A 176 0.84 13.31 3.85
N SER A 177 0.92 13.50 2.54
CA SER A 177 2.17 13.59 1.79
C SER A 177 2.30 14.90 1.04
N THR A 178 3.53 15.34 0.88
CA THR A 178 3.94 16.35 -0.08
C THR A 178 4.90 15.71 -1.07
N LEU A 179 4.51 15.73 -2.34
CA LEU A 179 5.31 15.25 -3.46
C LEU A 179 5.91 16.46 -4.16
N PHE A 180 7.20 16.42 -4.47
CA PHE A 180 7.89 17.51 -5.14
C PHE A 180 8.77 17.00 -6.27
N ARG A 181 8.71 17.70 -7.40
CA ARG A 181 9.53 17.39 -8.56
C ARG A 181 10.97 17.77 -8.28
N ILE A 182 11.89 16.81 -8.48
CA ILE A 182 13.33 17.01 -8.32
C ILE A 182 13.95 17.36 -9.67
N ALA A 183 13.67 16.56 -10.68
CA ALA A 183 14.19 16.74 -12.03
C ALA A 183 13.27 16.08 -13.05
N GLN A 184 13.25 16.62 -14.26
CA GLN A 184 12.56 16.05 -15.40
C GLN A 184 13.35 16.35 -16.67
N ASP A 185 13.61 15.32 -17.46
CA ASP A 185 14.09 15.45 -18.84
C ASP A 185 13.12 14.72 -19.79
N GLY A 186 13.38 14.69 -21.09
CA GLY A 186 12.48 14.10 -22.09
C GLY A 186 12.20 12.60 -21.88
N SER A 187 13.02 11.89 -21.11
CA SER A 187 12.91 10.43 -20.92
C SER A 187 12.79 10.02 -19.45
N SER A 188 13.15 10.87 -18.50
CA SER A 188 13.25 10.53 -17.09
C SER A 188 12.62 11.60 -16.22
N GLN A 189 11.94 11.15 -15.17
CA GLN A 189 11.35 12.01 -14.17
C GLN A 189 11.70 11.53 -12.77
N TRP A 190 12.04 12.50 -11.91
CA TRP A 190 12.36 12.28 -10.53
C TRP A 190 11.45 13.13 -9.64
N HIS A 191 10.85 12.51 -8.64
CA HIS A 191 10.16 13.24 -7.59
C HIS A 191 10.51 12.69 -6.20
N GLY A 192 10.43 13.56 -5.22
CA GLY A 192 10.58 13.23 -3.81
C GLY A 192 9.23 13.20 -3.11
N GLU A 193 9.16 12.48 -2.01
CA GLU A 193 8.02 12.41 -1.09
C GLU A 193 8.48 12.68 0.33
N VAL A 194 7.76 13.55 1.02
CA VAL A 194 7.82 13.70 2.47
C VAL A 194 6.41 13.54 3.00
N ALA A 195 6.19 12.56 3.88
CA ALA A 195 4.87 12.29 4.41
C ALA A 195 4.87 12.06 5.91
N TYR A 196 3.76 12.42 6.54
CA TYR A 196 3.40 12.04 7.89
C TYR A 196 2.28 11.01 7.83
N GLN A 197 2.49 9.86 8.46
CA GLN A 197 1.53 8.78 8.57
C GLN A 197 1.14 8.58 10.03
N LYS A 198 -0.15 8.43 10.27
CA LYS A 198 -0.71 8.06 11.56
C LYS A 198 -1.46 6.76 11.45
N SER A 199 -1.07 5.77 12.24
CA SER A 199 -1.86 4.58 12.47
C SER A 199 -3.07 4.94 13.33
N VAL A 200 -4.28 4.70 12.80
CA VAL A 200 -5.57 5.03 13.42
C VAL A 200 -6.39 3.78 13.71
N GLY A 201 -6.05 2.65 13.10
CA GLY A 201 -6.70 1.37 13.33
C GLY A 201 -6.49 0.86 14.76
N ALA A 202 -7.39 -0.02 15.20
CA ALA A 202 -7.32 -0.62 16.53
C ALA A 202 -6.05 -1.45 16.69
N ASN A 203 -5.44 -1.38 17.88
CA ASN A 203 -4.26 -2.13 18.28
C ASN A 203 -4.54 -3.14 19.41
N ASP A 204 -5.81 -3.35 19.73
CA ASP A 204 -6.33 -4.26 20.76
C ASP A 204 -7.54 -5.06 20.27
N GLN A 205 -7.64 -5.27 18.95
CA GLN A 205 -8.72 -6.06 18.36
C GLN A 205 -8.77 -7.46 18.94
N LYS A 206 -10.00 -7.94 19.16
CA LYS A 206 -10.30 -9.24 19.74
C LYS A 206 -11.14 -10.07 18.78
N ASP A 207 -11.00 -11.37 18.90
CA ASP A 207 -11.86 -12.33 18.24
C ASP A 207 -11.92 -13.64 19.06
N THR A 208 -12.80 -14.53 18.64
CA THR A 208 -12.98 -15.83 19.29
C THR A 208 -11.93 -16.81 18.83
N VAL A 209 -11.10 -17.30 19.73
CA VAL A 209 -10.02 -18.25 19.45
C VAL A 209 -10.27 -19.59 20.13
N LEU A 210 -9.89 -20.68 19.46
CA LEU A 210 -9.87 -22.01 20.08
C LEU A 210 -8.59 -22.15 20.92
N THR A 211 -8.77 -22.19 22.23
CA THR A 211 -7.65 -22.30 23.18
C THR A 211 -7.10 -23.72 23.27
N PRO A 212 -5.85 -23.91 23.76
CA PRO A 212 -5.29 -25.24 24.03
C PRO A 212 -6.04 -26.06 25.07
N MET A 213 -6.97 -25.44 25.81
CA MET A 213 -7.88 -26.10 26.74
C MET A 213 -9.17 -26.58 26.10
N ASN A 214 -9.22 -26.57 24.75
CA ASN A 214 -10.38 -26.95 23.94
C ASN A 214 -11.64 -26.11 24.25
N MET A 215 -11.45 -24.81 24.46
CA MET A 215 -12.54 -23.86 24.71
C MET A 215 -12.44 -22.69 23.73
N MET A 216 -13.58 -22.23 23.24
CA MET A 216 -13.67 -20.99 22.48
C MET A 216 -13.70 -19.81 23.46
N MET A 217 -12.77 -18.86 23.31
CA MET A 217 -12.66 -17.68 24.17
C MET A 217 -12.37 -16.44 23.35
N GLU A 218 -12.96 -15.30 23.74
CA GLU A 218 -12.59 -14.00 23.19
C GLU A 218 -11.23 -13.59 23.72
N MET A 219 -10.27 -13.37 22.83
CA MET A 219 -8.91 -12.97 23.18
C MET A 219 -8.41 -11.84 22.26
N VAL A 220 -7.47 -11.06 22.77
CA VAL A 220 -6.76 -10.07 21.93
C VAL A 220 -5.96 -10.83 20.88
N LEU A 221 -6.15 -10.43 19.62
CA LEU A 221 -5.47 -11.03 18.48
C LEU A 221 -3.97 -10.69 18.47
N PRO A 222 -3.12 -11.53 17.89
CA PRO A 222 -1.69 -11.27 17.78
C PRO A 222 -1.40 -10.03 16.92
N TYR A 223 -0.22 -9.46 17.06
CA TYR A 223 0.19 -8.23 16.37
C TYR A 223 -0.04 -8.25 14.85
N GLY A 224 0.22 -9.38 14.19
CA GLY A 224 -0.03 -9.55 12.76
C GLY A 224 -1.49 -9.35 12.35
N MET A 225 -2.44 -9.59 13.26
CA MET A 225 -3.88 -9.41 13.05
C MET A 225 -4.40 -8.04 13.48
N GLN A 226 -3.62 -7.22 14.18
CA GLN A 226 -4.05 -5.88 14.54
C GLN A 226 -4.13 -4.99 13.30
N SER A 227 -5.16 -4.13 13.22
CA SER A 227 -5.35 -3.21 12.11
C SER A 227 -4.43 -2.00 12.18
N GLY A 228 -3.99 -1.63 13.39
CA GLY A 228 -3.07 -0.53 13.63
C GLY A 228 -2.10 -0.86 14.77
N ASP A 229 -1.05 -0.06 14.90
CA ASP A 229 -0.09 -0.11 16.01
C ASP A 229 -0.05 1.18 16.83
N GLY A 230 -0.93 2.14 16.49
CA GLY A 230 -1.02 3.44 17.16
C GLY A 230 0.18 4.38 16.92
N ALA A 231 1.18 3.95 16.16
CA ALA A 231 2.39 4.73 15.89
C ALA A 231 2.16 5.89 14.93
N SER A 232 3.07 6.87 15.00
CA SER A 232 3.21 7.90 13.98
C SER A 232 4.54 7.73 13.26
N ARG A 233 4.57 7.99 11.95
CA ARG A 233 5.75 7.77 11.11
C ARG A 233 6.04 8.95 10.21
N LEU A 234 7.32 9.19 9.97
CA LEU A 234 7.81 10.02 8.89
C LEU A 234 8.18 9.10 7.71
N ILE A 235 7.66 9.44 6.55
CA ILE A 235 8.00 8.74 5.31
C ILE A 235 8.82 9.67 4.44
N LEU A 236 9.96 9.17 3.97
CA LEU A 236 10.82 9.84 2.99
C LEU A 236 10.94 8.92 1.79
N GLY A 237 10.61 9.44 0.62
CA GLY A 237 10.62 8.69 -0.63
C GLY A 237 11.35 9.43 -1.75
N ILE A 238 11.96 8.67 -2.65
CA ILE A 238 12.44 9.14 -3.93
C ILE A 238 12.00 8.16 -5.00
N THR A 239 11.40 8.69 -6.05
CA THR A 239 10.86 7.91 -7.15
C THR A 239 11.46 8.39 -8.47
N ASN A 240 11.86 7.43 -9.30
CA ASN A 240 12.28 7.67 -10.68
C ASN A 240 11.39 6.87 -11.63
N THR A 241 10.90 7.50 -12.66
CA THR A 241 10.31 6.84 -13.82
C THR A 241 11.08 7.21 -15.07
N ARG A 242 11.37 6.22 -15.91
CA ARG A 242 12.15 6.38 -17.13
C ARG A 242 11.48 5.66 -18.31
N LYS A 243 11.21 6.40 -19.38
CA LYS A 243 10.81 5.83 -20.66
C LYS A 243 12.01 5.07 -21.27
N ILE A 244 11.87 3.76 -21.46
CA ILE A 244 12.86 2.92 -22.16
C ILE A 244 12.64 3.02 -23.66
N ASN A 245 11.37 3.03 -24.08
CA ASN A 245 10.94 3.26 -25.46
C ASN A 245 9.52 3.87 -25.45
N GLU A 246 8.88 4.03 -26.60
CA GLU A 246 7.56 4.64 -26.74
C GLU A 246 6.44 3.93 -25.94
N LYS A 247 6.60 2.61 -25.69
CA LYS A 247 5.59 1.79 -25.01
C LYS A 247 6.01 1.30 -23.63
N LEU A 248 7.29 1.37 -23.26
CA LEU A 248 7.78 0.78 -22.03
C LEU A 248 8.36 1.85 -21.12
N THR A 249 7.78 1.97 -19.93
CA THR A 249 8.29 2.81 -18.84
C THR A 249 8.75 1.92 -17.68
N TRP A 250 9.93 2.22 -17.16
CA TRP A 250 10.48 1.58 -15.97
C TRP A 250 10.45 2.56 -14.80
N GLY A 251 9.91 2.10 -13.68
CA GLY A 251 9.84 2.88 -12.45
C GLY A 251 10.60 2.23 -11.31
N ASN A 252 11.17 3.06 -10.44
CA ASN A 252 11.86 2.67 -9.21
C ASN A 252 11.52 3.64 -8.09
N GLN A 253 11.32 3.11 -6.90
CA GLN A 253 11.11 3.92 -5.70
C GLN A 253 11.93 3.36 -4.55
N LEU A 254 12.67 4.22 -3.88
CA LEU A 254 13.25 3.95 -2.57
C LEU A 254 12.46 4.76 -1.53
N LYS A 255 11.95 4.08 -0.50
CA LYS A 255 11.15 4.69 0.56
C LYS A 255 11.65 4.27 1.93
N ARG A 256 11.76 5.21 2.85
CA ARG A 256 12.09 4.99 4.25
C ARG A 256 10.93 5.41 5.13
N ASN A 257 10.42 4.49 5.93
CA ASN A 257 9.43 4.73 6.97
C ASN A 257 10.15 4.74 8.31
N ALA A 258 10.13 5.87 9.00
CA ALA A 258 10.76 6.05 10.29
C ALA A 258 9.70 6.29 11.37
N VAL A 259 9.71 5.51 12.44
CA VAL A 259 8.82 5.68 13.57
C VAL A 259 9.22 6.95 14.33
N LEU A 260 8.26 7.87 14.51
CA LEU A 260 8.42 9.11 15.27
C LEU A 260 7.93 8.94 16.71
N SER A 261 6.82 8.24 16.88
CA SER A 261 6.25 7.92 18.19
C SER A 261 5.52 6.60 18.12
N GLU A 262 5.62 5.84 19.15
CA GLU A 262 4.91 4.58 19.37
C GLU A 262 4.02 4.67 20.60
N LYS A 263 3.08 3.73 20.74
CA LYS A 263 2.22 3.59 21.90
C LYS A 263 2.75 2.43 22.76
N ASP A 264 2.09 1.28 22.67
CA ASP A 264 2.50 0.10 23.45
C ASP A 264 3.49 -0.77 22.67
N TRP A 265 3.37 -0.75 21.35
CA TRP A 265 4.23 -1.44 20.39
C TRP A 265 4.14 -0.75 19.02
N SER A 266 5.11 -0.99 18.16
CA SER A 266 5.07 -0.53 16.76
C SER A 266 5.82 -1.48 15.85
N TYR A 267 5.44 -1.47 14.57
CA TYR A 267 6.31 -2.05 13.56
C TYR A 267 7.56 -1.18 13.41
N GLU A 268 8.72 -1.83 13.36
CA GLU A 268 10.01 -1.16 13.24
C GLU A 268 10.15 -0.29 11.98
N ASN A 269 11.21 0.51 11.99
CA ASN A 269 11.62 1.30 10.83
C ASN A 269 11.82 0.40 9.60
N ARG A 270 11.21 0.80 8.47
CA ARG A 270 11.22 0.00 7.24
C ARG A 270 11.85 0.78 6.08
N THR A 271 12.68 0.09 5.30
CA THR A 271 13.17 0.58 4.01
C THR A 271 12.60 -0.31 2.93
N GLU A 272 11.98 0.31 1.94
CA GLU A 272 11.33 -0.37 0.82
C GLU A 272 12.00 0.04 -0.48
N LEU A 273 12.24 -0.93 -1.35
CA LEU A 273 12.64 -0.72 -2.73
C LEU A 273 11.57 -1.35 -3.63
N ASN A 274 10.90 -0.52 -4.41
CA ASN A 274 9.93 -0.94 -5.40
C ASN A 274 10.49 -0.72 -6.80
N SER A 275 10.26 -1.68 -7.70
CA SER A 275 10.61 -1.57 -9.11
C SER A 275 9.47 -2.15 -9.95
N TRP A 276 9.10 -1.46 -11.04
CA TRP A 276 7.99 -1.90 -11.88
C TRP A 276 8.21 -1.52 -13.34
N LEU A 277 7.49 -2.20 -14.22
CA LEU A 277 7.40 -1.89 -15.62
C LEU A 277 5.95 -1.57 -15.98
N GLN A 278 5.75 -0.55 -16.80
CA GLN A 278 4.46 -0.15 -17.33
C GLN A 278 4.48 -0.33 -18.86
N TYR A 279 3.45 -0.98 -19.38
CA TYR A 279 3.26 -1.23 -20.80
C TYR A 279 1.78 -1.07 -21.16
N PRO A 280 1.39 -0.13 -22.05
CA PRO A 280 0.02 -0.01 -22.52
C PRO A 280 -0.35 -1.24 -23.36
N LEU A 281 -1.49 -1.86 -23.06
CA LEU A 281 -1.97 -3.06 -23.73
C LEU A 281 -2.78 -2.73 -24.99
N ASN A 282 -3.32 -1.52 -25.08
CA ASN A 282 -4.11 -1.05 -26.22
C ASN A 282 -3.61 0.34 -26.66
N GLU A 283 -3.53 0.54 -27.96
CA GLU A 283 -3.46 1.85 -28.61
C GLU A 283 -4.86 2.32 -28.97
#